data_1191410e7be05c4351919127ff4d9fb3
#
_entry.id   1191410e7be05c4351919127ff4d9fb3
#
_cell.length_a   1.000
_cell.length_b   1.000
_cell.length_c   1.000
_cell.angle_alpha   90.00
_cell.angle_beta   90.00
_cell.angle_gamma   90.00
#
_symmetry.space_group_name_H-M   'P 1'
#
loop_
_entity.id
_entity.type
_entity.pdbx_description
1 polymer ?
#
loop_
_entity_poly.entity_id
_entity_poly.type
_entity_poly.pdbx_seq_one_letter_code
_entity_poly.pdbx_strand_id
1 'polypeptide(L)'
;TNLRDVPMFYVHGGQDWPIYAKTGPLPITDEMRRLGYNGSLWMIAEAGHNTISVSTERVLDWALQQKRVAHPRRITHRAYFPPHGRAWWVEIQEIERPGWFAEVDARIEEGNRIVVACRNTTRVVLRPDPDLLNRRERIAVLLDGRVVFDDVCGGQQEIVLSRHAATWSGV
;
A
#
# COMPACT_ATOMS: atom_id res chain seq x y z
N THR A 1 -2.11 -2.66 -5.30
CA THR A 1 -1.01 -2.17 -4.43
C THR A 1 -1.55 -1.36 -3.27
N ASN A 2 -2.34 -0.29 -3.50
CA ASN A 2 -2.81 0.61 -2.43
C ASN A 2 -3.82 -0.01 -1.45
N LEU A 3 -4.29 -1.22 -1.71
CA LEU A 3 -5.28 -1.93 -0.89
C LEU A 3 -4.68 -2.96 0.08
N ARG A 4 -3.35 -3.00 0.24
CA ARG A 4 -2.69 -3.99 1.11
C ARG A 4 -3.29 -4.02 2.51
N ASP A 5 -3.47 -2.86 3.12
CA ASP A 5 -3.92 -2.70 4.51
C ASP A 5 -5.37 -2.15 4.58
N VAL A 6 -6.12 -2.29 3.47
CA VAL A 6 -7.52 -1.86 3.37
C VAL A 6 -8.39 -3.09 3.17
N PRO A 7 -9.19 -3.48 4.18
CA PRO A 7 -10.18 -4.55 4.02
C PRO A 7 -11.23 -4.17 2.97
N MET A 8 -11.55 -5.09 2.09
CA MET A 8 -12.55 -4.89 1.04
C MET A 8 -13.62 -5.97 1.11
N PHE A 9 -14.88 -5.56 1.08
CA PHE A 9 -16.03 -6.45 1.03
C PHE A 9 -16.86 -6.14 -0.20
N TYR A 10 -16.87 -7.06 -1.14
CA TYR A 10 -17.70 -6.97 -2.32
C TYR A 10 -18.98 -7.75 -2.13
N VAL A 11 -20.11 -7.17 -2.55
CA VAL A 11 -21.40 -7.84 -2.62
C VAL A 11 -21.85 -7.84 -4.06
N HIS A 12 -22.28 -8.99 -4.57
CA HIS A 12 -22.70 -9.13 -5.96
C HIS A 12 -23.90 -10.09 -6.08
N GLY A 13 -24.85 -9.77 -6.96
CA GLY A 13 -26.00 -10.61 -7.23
C GLY A 13 -25.67 -11.76 -8.19
N GLY A 14 -26.00 -12.99 -7.80
CA GLY A 14 -25.70 -14.18 -8.61
C GLY A 14 -26.50 -14.26 -9.91
N GLN A 15 -27.65 -13.57 -9.98
CA GLN A 15 -28.51 -13.47 -11.18
C GLN A 15 -28.26 -12.18 -11.99
N ASP A 16 -27.26 -11.40 -11.58
CA ASP A 16 -26.84 -10.24 -12.36
C ASP A 16 -26.14 -10.68 -13.66
N TRP A 17 -25.98 -9.75 -14.59
CA TRP A 17 -25.32 -10.06 -15.86
C TRP A 17 -23.92 -10.62 -15.63
N PRO A 18 -23.61 -11.81 -16.15
CA PRO A 18 -22.34 -12.50 -15.87
C PRO A 18 -21.09 -11.67 -16.17
N ILE A 19 -21.20 -10.71 -17.11
CA ILE A 19 -20.09 -9.83 -17.46
C ILE A 19 -19.67 -8.97 -16.27
N TYR A 20 -20.59 -8.47 -15.44
CA TYR A 20 -20.27 -7.62 -14.30
C TYR A 20 -19.49 -8.38 -13.22
N ALA A 21 -19.86 -9.63 -12.95
CA ALA A 21 -19.10 -10.47 -12.03
C ALA A 21 -17.68 -10.76 -12.58
N LYS A 22 -17.57 -11.09 -13.87
CA LYS A 22 -16.33 -11.49 -14.52
C LYS A 22 -15.33 -10.33 -14.73
N THR A 23 -15.81 -9.11 -14.88
CA THR A 23 -14.95 -7.92 -15.10
C THR A 23 -14.75 -7.07 -13.84
N GLY A 24 -15.48 -7.36 -12.77
CA GLY A 24 -15.49 -6.60 -11.52
C GLY A 24 -15.03 -7.44 -10.32
N PRO A 25 -15.95 -7.88 -9.43
CA PRO A 25 -15.59 -8.42 -8.12
C PRO A 25 -14.79 -9.73 -8.16
N LEU A 26 -15.02 -10.61 -9.13
CA LEU A 26 -14.30 -11.88 -9.20
C LEU A 26 -12.78 -11.69 -9.43
N PRO A 27 -12.32 -11.07 -10.52
CA PRO A 27 -10.89 -10.90 -10.74
C PRO A 27 -10.22 -10.01 -9.67
N ILE A 28 -10.95 -9.02 -9.13
CA ILE A 28 -10.40 -8.16 -8.09
C ILE A 28 -10.17 -8.95 -6.80
N THR A 29 -11.15 -9.73 -6.35
CA THR A 29 -11.01 -10.53 -5.12
C THR A 29 -10.01 -11.67 -5.28
N ASP A 30 -9.91 -12.27 -6.46
CA ASP A 30 -8.90 -13.29 -6.75
C ASP A 30 -7.49 -12.70 -6.72
N GLU A 31 -7.29 -11.52 -7.30
CA GLU A 31 -6.00 -10.83 -7.24
C GLU A 31 -5.67 -10.39 -5.81
N MET A 32 -6.63 -9.87 -5.04
CA MET A 32 -6.43 -9.55 -3.62
C MET A 32 -5.99 -10.78 -2.83
N ARG A 33 -6.64 -11.92 -3.05
CA ARG A 33 -6.29 -13.20 -2.40
C ARG A 33 -4.88 -13.65 -2.80
N ARG A 34 -4.55 -13.58 -4.10
CA ARG A 34 -3.20 -13.91 -4.61
C ARG A 34 -2.11 -13.04 -3.98
N LEU A 35 -2.41 -11.78 -3.69
CA LEU A 35 -1.50 -10.84 -3.03
C LEU A 35 -1.49 -10.94 -1.50
N GLY A 36 -2.31 -11.81 -0.90
CA GLY A 36 -2.47 -11.91 0.54
C GLY A 36 -3.17 -10.71 1.18
N TYR A 37 -4.01 -10.00 0.42
CA TYR A 37 -4.79 -8.85 0.91
C TYR A 37 -6.13 -9.33 1.48
N ASN A 38 -6.71 -8.53 2.38
CA ASN A 38 -8.02 -8.82 2.97
C ASN A 38 -9.15 -8.42 2.01
N GLY A 39 -9.51 -9.32 1.10
CA GLY A 39 -10.61 -9.16 0.16
C GLY A 39 -11.62 -10.30 0.27
N SER A 40 -12.89 -9.95 0.47
CA SER A 40 -14.01 -10.89 0.57
C SER A 40 -15.06 -10.59 -0.48
N LEU A 41 -15.70 -11.64 -1.00
CA LEU A 41 -16.82 -11.56 -1.93
C LEU A 41 -18.01 -12.35 -1.36
N TRP A 42 -19.14 -11.67 -1.26
CA TRP A 42 -20.41 -12.30 -0.98
C TRP A 42 -21.29 -12.32 -2.23
N MET A 43 -21.50 -13.50 -2.80
CA MET A 43 -22.46 -13.73 -3.89
C MET A 43 -23.83 -14.03 -3.28
N ILE A 44 -24.85 -13.25 -3.63
CA ILE A 44 -26.24 -13.48 -3.25
C ILE A 44 -26.91 -14.19 -4.44
N ALA A 45 -27.11 -15.51 -4.31
CA ALA A 45 -27.47 -16.38 -5.43
C ALA A 45 -28.77 -15.94 -6.14
N GLU A 46 -29.76 -15.45 -5.40
CA GLU A 46 -31.09 -15.08 -5.90
C GLU A 46 -31.20 -13.58 -6.24
N ALA A 47 -30.15 -12.79 -6.00
CA ALA A 47 -30.18 -11.35 -6.26
C ALA A 47 -29.76 -11.03 -7.71
N GLY A 48 -30.45 -10.06 -8.30
CA GLY A 48 -30.06 -9.40 -9.56
C GLY A 48 -29.21 -8.15 -9.32
N HIS A 49 -29.35 -7.17 -10.19
CA HIS A 49 -28.59 -5.89 -10.17
C HIS A 49 -29.16 -4.86 -9.18
N ASN A 50 -29.83 -5.28 -8.15
CA ASN A 50 -30.37 -4.39 -7.12
C ASN A 50 -29.75 -4.63 -5.76
N THR A 51 -29.81 -3.64 -4.90
CA THR A 51 -29.25 -3.68 -3.54
C THR A 51 -30.26 -4.13 -2.47
N ILE A 52 -31.52 -4.42 -2.83
CA ILE A 52 -32.60 -4.73 -1.89
C ILE A 52 -32.29 -6.02 -1.10
N SER A 53 -31.62 -6.98 -1.74
CA SER A 53 -31.24 -8.25 -1.12
C SER A 53 -29.99 -8.16 -0.25
N VAL A 54 -29.35 -7.00 -0.15
CA VAL A 54 -28.17 -6.82 0.69
C VAL A 54 -28.57 -6.63 2.14
N SER A 55 -28.19 -7.56 3.00
CA SER A 55 -28.35 -7.41 4.45
C SER A 55 -27.41 -6.36 4.99
N THR A 56 -27.96 -5.24 5.43
CA THR A 56 -27.19 -4.16 6.09
C THR A 56 -26.51 -4.69 7.36
N GLU A 57 -27.19 -5.53 8.13
CA GLU A 57 -26.65 -6.16 9.34
C GLU A 57 -25.37 -6.95 9.03
N ARG A 58 -25.41 -7.82 8.02
CA ARG A 58 -24.23 -8.60 7.61
C ARG A 58 -23.05 -7.72 7.15
N VAL A 59 -23.32 -6.62 6.45
CA VAL A 59 -22.29 -5.67 6.04
C VAL A 59 -21.68 -4.96 7.24
N LEU A 60 -22.53 -4.53 8.18
CA LEU A 60 -22.09 -3.88 9.43
C LEU A 60 -21.30 -4.85 10.32
N ASP A 61 -21.77 -6.07 10.49
CA ASP A 61 -21.06 -7.10 11.27
C ASP A 61 -19.66 -7.35 10.70
N TRP A 62 -19.56 -7.45 9.37
CA TRP A 62 -18.24 -7.56 8.73
C TRP A 62 -17.39 -6.32 8.99
N ALA A 63 -17.94 -5.11 8.80
CA ALA A 63 -17.21 -3.86 8.95
C ALA A 63 -16.69 -3.65 10.39
N LEU A 64 -17.51 -3.96 11.38
CA LEU A 64 -17.15 -3.83 12.81
C LEU A 64 -16.03 -4.78 13.26
N GLN A 65 -15.80 -5.87 12.53
CA GLN A 65 -14.70 -6.79 12.79
C GLN A 65 -13.37 -6.30 12.23
N GLN A 66 -13.39 -5.31 11.33
CA GLN A 66 -12.18 -4.83 10.71
C GLN A 66 -11.40 -3.91 11.65
N LYS A 67 -10.08 -4.10 11.70
CA LYS A 67 -9.18 -3.23 12.45
C LYS A 67 -8.19 -2.58 11.49
N ARG A 68 -8.03 -1.28 11.63
CA ARG A 68 -7.00 -0.56 10.88
C ARG A 68 -5.61 -0.96 11.38
N VAL A 69 -4.71 -1.27 10.46
CA VAL A 69 -3.28 -1.40 10.77
C VAL A 69 -2.72 -0.01 11.02
N ALA A 70 -2.37 0.30 12.27
CA ALA A 70 -1.83 1.62 12.64
C ALA A 70 -0.39 1.80 12.15
N HIS A 71 0.44 0.76 12.33
CA HIS A 71 1.88 0.76 12.07
C HIS A 71 2.24 -0.40 11.10
N PRO A 72 1.93 -0.29 9.79
CA PRO A 72 2.23 -1.35 8.83
C PRO A 72 3.75 -1.42 8.59
N ARG A 73 4.32 -2.63 8.73
CA ARG A 73 5.74 -2.87 8.46
C ARG A 73 6.07 -2.88 6.96
N ARG A 74 5.09 -3.03 6.09
CA ARG A 74 5.28 -2.98 4.62
C ARG A 74 4.25 -2.07 3.99
N ILE A 75 4.71 -1.11 3.22
CA ILE A 75 3.89 -0.20 2.43
C ILE A 75 4.10 -0.51 0.95
N THR A 76 3.01 -0.78 0.24
CA THR A 76 3.01 -0.77 -1.23
C THR A 76 2.10 0.37 -1.66
N HIS A 77 2.67 1.35 -2.37
CA HIS A 77 1.92 2.52 -2.78
C HIS A 77 2.15 2.84 -4.25
N ARG A 78 1.10 3.34 -4.88
CA ARG A 78 1.09 3.71 -6.28
C ARG A 78 0.41 5.06 -6.43
N ALA A 79 1.10 6.04 -7.00
CA ALA A 79 0.59 7.38 -7.21
C ALA A 79 0.70 7.80 -8.67
N TYR A 80 -0.30 8.52 -9.17
CA TYR A 80 -0.27 9.13 -10.49
C TYR A 80 0.14 10.60 -10.42
N PHE A 81 -0.10 11.24 -9.26
CA PHE A 81 0.29 12.60 -8.97
C PHE A 81 0.98 12.69 -7.61
N PRO A 82 2.02 13.53 -7.45
CA PRO A 82 2.73 13.69 -6.16
C PRO A 82 1.82 14.03 -4.97
N PRO A 83 0.76 14.86 -5.08
CA PRO A 83 -0.16 15.11 -3.96
C PRO A 83 -0.82 13.85 -3.38
N HIS A 84 -0.90 12.75 -4.14
CA HIS A 84 -1.43 11.46 -3.70
C HIS A 84 -0.31 10.47 -3.35
N GLY A 85 0.94 10.93 -3.24
CA GLY A 85 2.13 10.11 -3.03
C GLY A 85 2.31 9.55 -1.63
N ARG A 86 1.52 10.02 -0.63
CA ARG A 86 1.73 9.65 0.77
C ARG A 86 0.92 8.44 1.21
N ALA A 87 1.62 7.49 1.84
CA ALA A 87 1.03 6.34 2.50
C ALA A 87 1.82 6.03 3.79
N TRP A 88 1.20 6.21 4.97
CA TRP A 88 1.81 6.02 6.29
C TRP A 88 3.17 6.73 6.43
N TRP A 89 4.25 5.93 6.52
CA TRP A 89 5.63 6.43 6.69
C TRP A 89 6.41 6.57 5.38
N VAL A 90 5.74 6.43 4.22
CA VAL A 90 6.34 6.57 2.87
C VAL A 90 5.63 7.67 2.10
N GLU A 91 6.39 8.45 1.33
CA GLU A 91 5.85 9.47 0.42
C GLU A 91 6.63 9.54 -0.88
N ILE A 92 5.97 9.37 -2.01
CA ILE A 92 6.49 9.66 -3.35
C ILE A 92 6.34 11.17 -3.57
N GLN A 93 7.45 11.92 -3.60
CA GLN A 93 7.43 13.37 -3.82
C GLN A 93 7.63 13.75 -5.28
N GLU A 94 8.40 12.97 -6.04
CA GLU A 94 8.67 13.28 -7.44
C GLU A 94 8.50 12.04 -8.32
N ILE A 95 7.85 12.25 -9.46
CA ILE A 95 7.60 11.24 -10.50
C ILE A 95 8.54 11.50 -11.67
N GLU A 96 9.30 10.49 -12.09
CA GLU A 96 10.26 10.59 -13.17
C GLU A 96 9.61 10.91 -14.51
N ARG A 97 8.53 10.21 -14.84
CA ARG A 97 7.79 10.36 -16.09
C ARG A 97 6.35 10.70 -15.78
N PRO A 98 5.93 11.97 -15.87
CA PRO A 98 4.53 12.37 -15.72
C PRO A 98 3.65 11.61 -16.74
N GLY A 99 2.41 11.30 -16.31
CA GLY A 99 1.49 10.48 -17.12
C GLY A 99 1.65 8.96 -16.92
N TRP A 100 2.61 8.53 -16.12
CA TRP A 100 2.79 7.14 -15.72
C TRP A 100 2.75 7.02 -14.19
N PHE A 101 2.24 5.90 -13.71
CA PHE A 101 2.24 5.64 -12.27
C PHE A 101 3.66 5.52 -11.72
N ALA A 102 3.91 6.20 -10.61
CA ALA A 102 5.03 5.95 -9.73
C ALA A 102 4.66 4.90 -8.70
N GLU A 103 5.61 4.07 -8.31
CA GLU A 103 5.38 2.97 -7.36
C GLU A 103 6.51 2.90 -6.34
N VAL A 104 6.15 2.55 -5.11
CA VAL A 104 7.08 2.21 -4.04
C VAL A 104 6.60 0.95 -3.33
N ASP A 105 7.53 0.05 -3.03
CA ASP A 105 7.37 -1.08 -2.11
C ASP A 105 8.45 -0.93 -1.04
N ALA A 106 8.06 -0.55 0.16
CA ALA A 106 8.97 -0.33 1.27
C ALA A 106 8.59 -1.22 2.44
N ARG A 107 9.59 -1.87 3.05
CA ARG A 107 9.37 -2.75 4.21
C ARG A 107 10.42 -2.52 5.28
N ILE A 108 9.98 -2.59 6.51
CA ILE A 108 10.83 -2.56 7.71
C ILE A 108 11.14 -4.01 8.09
N GLU A 109 12.43 -4.33 8.12
CA GLU A 109 12.97 -5.63 8.51
C GLU A 109 13.59 -5.57 9.91
N GLU A 110 14.02 -6.70 10.43
CA GLU A 110 14.79 -6.77 11.68
C GLU A 110 16.14 -6.06 11.55
N GLY A 111 16.75 -5.68 12.69
CA GLY A 111 18.02 -4.97 12.70
C GLY A 111 17.92 -3.51 12.26
N ASN A 112 16.78 -2.86 12.51
CA ASN A 112 16.57 -1.43 12.25
C ASN A 112 16.79 -1.06 10.77
N ARG A 113 16.27 -1.89 9.87
CA ARG A 113 16.52 -1.82 8.44
C ARG A 113 15.24 -1.55 7.63
N ILE A 114 15.35 -0.67 6.64
CA ILE A 114 14.29 -0.40 5.67
C ILE A 114 14.77 -0.87 4.29
N VAL A 115 13.97 -1.68 3.63
CA VAL A 115 14.22 -2.10 2.23
C VAL A 115 13.18 -1.46 1.34
N VAL A 116 13.63 -0.78 0.29
CA VAL A 116 12.81 -0.01 -0.64
C VAL A 116 13.07 -0.47 -2.06
N ALA A 117 12.01 -0.63 -2.82
CA ALA A 117 12.04 -0.75 -4.27
C ALA A 117 11.16 0.34 -4.88
N CYS A 118 11.66 1.03 -5.90
CA CYS A 118 10.98 2.14 -6.54
C CYS A 118 10.87 1.95 -8.04
N ARG A 119 9.78 2.44 -8.62
CA ARG A 119 9.60 2.53 -10.06
C ARG A 119 9.01 3.89 -10.44
N ASN A 120 9.56 4.51 -11.48
CA ASN A 120 9.13 5.81 -12.00
C ASN A 120 9.11 6.92 -10.94
N THR A 121 10.10 6.91 -10.01
CA THR A 121 10.26 7.94 -8.98
C THR A 121 11.67 8.48 -9.00
N THR A 122 11.84 9.76 -8.64
CA THR A 122 13.15 10.39 -8.43
C THR A 122 13.34 10.89 -7.00
N ARG A 123 12.27 11.01 -6.23
CA ARG A 123 12.34 11.42 -4.83
C ARG A 123 11.30 10.70 -3.98
N VAL A 124 11.76 10.05 -2.92
CA VAL A 124 10.95 9.35 -1.92
C VAL A 124 11.35 9.82 -0.54
N VAL A 125 10.39 10.13 0.31
CA VAL A 125 10.61 10.46 1.72
C VAL A 125 10.12 9.31 2.58
N LEU A 126 10.96 8.88 3.49
CA LEU A 126 10.67 7.91 4.54
C LEU A 126 10.58 8.65 5.87
N ARG A 127 9.51 8.40 6.63
CA ARG A 127 9.34 8.91 8.00
C ARG A 127 9.40 7.73 8.95
N PRO A 128 10.59 7.38 9.48
CA PRO A 128 10.76 6.22 10.34
C PRO A 128 9.78 6.23 11.49
N ASP A 129 8.91 5.22 11.51
CA ASP A 129 7.88 5.06 12.53
C ASP A 129 8.53 4.62 13.85
N PRO A 130 8.40 5.39 14.95
CA PRO A 130 9.05 5.08 16.22
C PRO A 130 8.53 3.80 16.88
N ASP A 131 7.32 3.33 16.51
CA ASP A 131 6.77 2.06 16.99
C ASP A 131 7.35 0.85 16.24
N LEU A 132 8.04 1.08 15.13
CA LEU A 132 8.60 0.05 14.28
C LEU A 132 10.14 0.06 14.21
N LEU A 133 10.76 1.22 14.47
CA LEU A 133 12.20 1.46 14.32
C LEU A 133 12.77 2.23 15.52
N ASN A 134 13.96 1.84 15.96
CA ASN A 134 14.68 2.61 16.96
C ASN A 134 15.43 3.78 16.32
N ARG A 135 14.86 4.98 16.39
CA ARG A 135 15.41 6.21 15.80
C ARG A 135 16.70 6.70 16.48
N ARG A 136 17.04 6.16 17.65
CA ARG A 136 18.27 6.49 18.39
C ARG A 136 19.46 5.62 17.96
N GLU A 137 19.22 4.59 17.18
CA GLU A 137 20.23 3.72 16.61
C GLU A 137 20.34 3.95 15.10
N ARG A 138 21.40 3.41 14.49
CA ARG A 138 21.58 3.47 13.04
C ARG A 138 20.42 2.79 12.34
N ILE A 139 19.89 3.45 11.32
CA ILE A 139 18.88 2.92 10.40
C ILE A 139 19.58 2.70 9.07
N ALA A 140 19.59 1.47 8.60
CA ALA A 140 20.09 1.17 7.26
C ALA A 140 18.92 1.20 6.25
N VAL A 141 19.05 1.98 5.17
CA VAL A 141 18.10 1.97 4.07
C VAL A 141 18.76 1.36 2.84
N LEU A 142 18.15 0.29 2.34
CA LEU A 142 18.53 -0.36 1.10
C LEU A 142 17.50 -0.02 0.03
N LEU A 143 17.96 0.54 -1.10
CA LEU A 143 17.12 0.77 -2.26
C LEU A 143 17.65 -0.07 -3.42
N ASP A 144 16.78 -0.93 -3.96
CA ASP A 144 17.11 -1.89 -5.01
C ASP A 144 18.38 -2.73 -4.66
N GLY A 145 18.49 -3.11 -3.39
CA GLY A 145 19.58 -3.93 -2.86
C GLY A 145 20.89 -3.20 -2.55
N ARG A 146 20.94 -1.87 -2.72
CA ARG A 146 22.12 -1.04 -2.40
C ARG A 146 21.84 -0.19 -1.16
N VAL A 147 22.80 -0.10 -0.25
CA VAL A 147 22.71 0.81 0.90
C VAL A 147 22.80 2.24 0.38
N VAL A 148 21.79 3.06 0.62
CA VAL A 148 21.69 4.47 0.22
C VAL A 148 21.69 5.41 1.43
N PHE A 149 21.42 4.89 2.62
CA PHE A 149 21.51 5.59 3.91
C PHE A 149 21.91 4.59 4.98
N ASP A 150 22.81 4.97 5.88
CA ASP A 150 23.20 4.16 7.04
C ASP A 150 23.72 5.08 8.14
N ASP A 151 22.79 5.67 8.88
CA ASP A 151 23.13 6.58 9.99
C ASP A 151 22.00 6.65 11.03
N VAL A 152 22.27 7.39 12.12
CA VAL A 152 21.26 7.70 13.13
C VAL A 152 20.40 8.85 12.64
N CYS A 153 19.08 8.66 12.62
CA CYS A 153 18.16 9.74 12.26
C CYS A 153 18.24 10.96 13.19
N GLY A 154 18.72 10.76 14.42
CA GLY A 154 18.88 11.84 15.40
C GLY A 154 17.59 12.64 15.60
N GLY A 155 17.67 13.96 15.42
CA GLY A 155 16.52 14.86 15.47
C GLY A 155 15.76 14.97 14.15
N GLN A 156 16.27 14.41 13.06
CA GLN A 156 15.57 14.39 11.77
C GLN A 156 14.36 13.46 11.83
N GLN A 157 13.25 13.95 11.32
CA GLN A 157 12.02 13.14 11.27
C GLN A 157 11.87 12.37 9.94
N GLU A 158 12.74 12.65 8.99
CA GLU A 158 12.64 12.18 7.62
C GLU A 158 14.00 11.73 7.07
N ILE A 159 13.98 10.67 6.27
CA ILE A 159 15.09 10.24 5.39
C ILE A 159 14.64 10.52 3.97
N VAL A 160 15.36 11.38 3.28
CA VAL A 160 15.04 11.77 1.89
C VAL A 160 15.92 10.98 0.94
N LEU A 161 15.30 10.14 0.13
CA LEU A 161 15.95 9.40 -0.94
C LEU A 161 15.79 10.18 -2.25
N SER A 162 16.89 10.61 -2.85
CA SER A 162 16.90 11.35 -4.11
C SER A 162 17.76 10.64 -5.15
N ARG A 163 17.30 10.61 -6.41
CA ARG A 163 18.04 10.06 -7.53
C ARG A 163 18.65 11.17 -8.35
N HIS A 164 19.98 11.16 -8.46
CA HIS A 164 20.76 12.04 -9.31
C HIS A 164 21.36 11.21 -10.44
N ALA A 165 20.96 11.49 -11.68
CA ALA A 165 21.25 10.66 -12.85
C ALA A 165 20.78 9.21 -12.64
N ALA A 166 21.68 8.23 -12.55
CA ALA A 166 21.35 6.83 -12.31
C ALA A 166 21.62 6.35 -10.86
N THR A 167 22.02 7.28 -9.95
CA THR A 167 22.46 6.93 -8.58
C THR A 167 21.49 7.49 -7.54
N TRP A 168 21.16 6.68 -6.55
CA TRP A 168 20.38 7.08 -5.37
C TRP A 168 21.28 7.45 -4.21
N SER A 169 20.89 8.47 -3.45
CA SER A 169 21.49 8.85 -2.16
C SER A 169 20.41 9.15 -1.15
N GLY A 170 20.70 8.92 0.14
CA GLY A 170 19.83 9.26 1.26
C GLY A 170 20.48 10.31 2.17
N VAL A 171 19.69 11.22 2.71
CA VAL A 171 20.06 12.25 3.68
C VAL A 171 18.98 12.38 4.74
#